data_1dff0d48c107701412f4c4b1b053b727
#
_entry.id   1dff0d48c107701412f4c4b1b053b727
#
_cell.length_a   1.000
_cell.length_b   1.000
_cell.length_c   1.000
_cell.angle_alpha   90.00
_cell.angle_beta   90.00
_cell.angle_gamma   90.00
#
_symmetry.space_group_name_H-M   'P 1'
#
loop_
_entity.id
_entity.type
_entity.pdbx_description
1 polymer ?
#
loop_
_entity_poly.entity_id
_entity_poly.type
_entity_poly.pdbx_seq_one_letter_code
_entity_poly.pdbx_strand_id
1 'polypeptide(L)'
;MGILAMQGKEDLHVEQWMPYSETTTSEVDTCQALQALLKYMDERNLDILHSSTQIIIAPGYKFHIVRMMVTNFHQPQSTLLLLVSAFVQGNWRSIYDYALENDFRFLSYGDSSLLIPESPQELLPLVDPAGNVIGKATRTECHNGSMLLHPVVHLHVFNEKGELYLQKRPMWKDIQPGKWDTAVGGHVDFGEDIHTALLREAREELGINAEGNELVQMYEFHSEREHELVYAHKIVYDKDIIPSEETDGGRFWTMQEIRDAIGHGILTPNFEQEFMRLFEKQ
;
A
#
# COMPACT_ATOMS: atom_id res chain seq x y z
N MET A 1 0.38 11.12 21.56
CA MET A 1 0.72 10.27 22.73
C MET A 1 1.93 9.40 22.45
N GLY A 2 1.91 8.47 21.48
CA GLY A 2 3.05 7.59 21.21
C GLY A 2 4.37 8.33 20.98
N ILE A 3 4.37 9.40 20.20
CA ILE A 3 5.55 10.25 19.98
C ILE A 3 6.04 10.88 21.29
N LEU A 4 5.13 11.33 22.17
CA LEU A 4 5.50 11.86 23.48
C LEU A 4 6.15 10.79 24.36
N ALA A 5 5.62 9.55 24.33
CA ALA A 5 6.22 8.41 25.02
C ALA A 5 7.62 8.09 24.48
N MET A 6 7.83 8.11 23.15
CA MET A 6 9.16 7.94 22.54
C MET A 6 10.15 9.03 22.96
N GLN A 7 9.68 10.25 23.21
CA GLN A 7 10.48 11.37 23.69
C GLN A 7 10.73 11.33 25.19
N GLY A 8 10.24 10.30 25.90
CA GLY A 8 10.40 10.14 27.36
C GLY A 8 9.59 11.13 28.18
N LYS A 9 8.49 11.68 27.62
CA LYS A 9 7.63 12.60 28.37
C LYS A 9 6.87 11.86 29.46
N GLU A 10 6.78 12.45 30.64
CA GLU A 10 6.00 11.91 31.77
C GLU A 10 4.49 12.12 31.59
N ASP A 11 4.11 13.26 31.03
CA ASP A 11 2.73 13.59 30.68
C ASP A 11 2.51 13.35 29.17
N LEU A 12 1.52 12.52 28.86
CA LEU A 12 1.11 12.20 27.51
C LEU A 12 -0.10 13.02 27.04
N HIS A 13 -0.40 14.14 27.73
CA HIS A 13 -1.42 15.09 27.30
C HIS A 13 -1.09 15.65 25.90
N VAL A 14 -2.11 15.71 25.02
CA VAL A 14 -1.96 16.27 23.68
C VAL A 14 -2.74 17.58 23.59
N GLU A 15 -2.02 18.68 23.45
CA GLU A 15 -2.59 20.01 23.29
C GLU A 15 -3.27 20.17 21.91
N GLN A 16 -4.11 21.21 21.79
CA GLN A 16 -5.02 21.44 20.68
C GLN A 16 -4.33 21.44 19.30
N TRP A 17 -3.18 22.09 19.18
CA TRP A 17 -2.44 22.25 17.91
C TRP A 17 -1.15 21.45 17.82
N MET A 18 -0.85 20.66 18.85
CA MET A 18 0.38 19.86 18.89
C MET A 18 0.59 18.96 17.68
N PRO A 19 -0.44 18.32 17.09
CA PRO A 19 -0.26 17.46 15.91
C PRO A 19 0.24 18.15 14.65
N TYR A 20 0.18 19.50 14.62
CA TYR A 20 0.58 20.30 13.46
C TYR A 20 1.97 20.94 13.65
N SER A 21 2.64 20.67 14.78
CA SER A 21 3.98 21.19 15.04
C SER A 21 5.03 20.35 14.31
N GLU A 22 6.13 20.99 13.86
CA GLU A 22 7.24 20.32 13.18
C GLU A 22 7.86 19.17 13.99
N THR A 23 7.80 19.24 15.31
CA THR A 23 8.33 18.21 16.22
C THR A 23 7.50 16.93 16.24
N THR A 24 6.26 16.98 15.74
CA THR A 24 5.33 15.83 15.67
C THR A 24 5.15 15.31 14.24
N THR A 25 5.66 15.98 13.24
CA THR A 25 5.61 15.59 11.83
C THR A 25 6.73 14.63 11.42
N SER A 26 7.59 14.17 12.35
CA SER A 26 8.53 13.08 12.05
C SER A 26 7.74 11.85 11.63
N GLU A 27 8.18 11.17 10.58
CA GLU A 27 7.62 9.91 10.07
C GLU A 27 7.81 8.79 11.09
N VAL A 28 7.00 8.84 12.15
CA VAL A 28 6.97 7.78 13.16
C VAL A 28 5.94 6.76 12.70
N ASP A 29 6.40 5.53 12.49
CA ASP A 29 5.53 4.41 12.21
C ASP A 29 4.54 4.17 13.36
N THR A 30 3.30 3.84 13.00
CA THR A 30 2.22 3.59 13.95
C THR A 30 2.58 2.48 14.94
N CYS A 31 3.25 1.42 14.47
CA CYS A 31 3.67 0.31 15.31
C CYS A 31 4.70 0.76 16.35
N GLN A 32 5.70 1.55 15.95
CA GLN A 32 6.69 2.13 16.87
C GLN A 32 6.03 3.02 17.93
N ALA A 33 5.05 3.83 17.52
CA ALA A 33 4.32 4.70 18.44
C ALA A 33 3.50 3.90 19.47
N LEU A 34 2.87 2.79 19.06
CA LEU A 34 2.13 1.90 19.96
C LEU A 34 3.06 1.11 20.88
N GLN A 35 4.19 0.62 20.36
CA GLN A 35 5.21 -0.05 21.18
C GLN A 35 5.78 0.89 22.27
N ALA A 36 5.98 2.16 21.92
CA ALA A 36 6.44 3.15 22.91
C ALA A 36 5.40 3.38 24.01
N LEU A 37 4.11 3.34 23.72
CA LEU A 37 3.06 3.41 24.73
C LEU A 37 3.04 2.16 25.61
N LEU A 38 3.18 0.97 25.04
CA LEU A 38 3.29 -0.26 25.83
C LEU A 38 4.49 -0.22 26.78
N LYS A 39 5.65 0.14 26.25
CA LYS A 39 6.86 0.31 27.07
C LYS A 39 6.67 1.33 28.20
N TYR A 40 6.03 2.47 27.92
CA TYR A 40 5.70 3.49 28.91
C TYR A 40 4.81 2.93 30.04
N MET A 41 3.84 2.08 29.70
CA MET A 41 2.95 1.42 30.66
C MET A 41 3.69 0.37 31.48
N ASP A 42 4.51 -0.48 30.84
CA ASP A 42 5.29 -1.54 31.50
C ASP A 42 6.27 -0.96 32.54
N GLU A 43 7.02 0.10 32.16
CA GLU A 43 7.97 0.77 33.04
C GLU A 43 7.32 1.37 34.29
N ARG A 44 6.02 1.63 34.25
CA ARG A 44 5.23 2.24 35.34
C ARG A 44 4.27 1.27 36.00
N ASN A 45 4.30 -0.01 35.60
CA ASN A 45 3.37 -1.07 36.04
C ASN A 45 1.88 -0.63 35.94
N LEU A 46 1.52 -0.07 34.75
CA LEU A 46 0.17 0.39 34.48
C LEU A 46 -0.57 -0.64 33.62
N ASP A 47 -1.70 -1.13 34.11
CA ASP A 47 -2.63 -1.96 33.33
C ASP A 47 -3.51 -1.12 32.42
N ILE A 48 -3.72 0.16 32.76
CA ILE A 48 -4.56 1.11 32.03
C ILE A 48 -3.81 2.42 31.87
N LEU A 49 -3.77 2.91 30.63
CA LEU A 49 -3.23 4.24 30.31
C LEU A 49 -4.33 5.30 30.42
N HIS A 50 -4.22 6.19 31.39
CA HIS A 50 -5.04 7.39 31.49
C HIS A 50 -4.30 8.57 30.88
N SER A 51 -4.90 9.19 29.89
CA SER A 51 -4.38 10.41 29.27
C SER A 51 -5.52 11.31 28.80
N SER A 52 -5.21 12.53 28.44
CA SER A 52 -6.19 13.51 27.96
C SER A 52 -5.73 14.18 26.68
N THR A 53 -6.68 14.71 25.94
CA THR A 53 -6.39 15.46 24.73
C THR A 53 -7.37 16.61 24.55
N GLN A 54 -6.86 17.69 23.98
CA GLN A 54 -7.64 18.85 23.51
C GLN A 54 -7.55 18.98 21.97
N ILE A 55 -7.08 17.93 21.30
CA ILE A 55 -6.81 17.94 19.87
C ILE A 55 -7.99 18.49 19.06
N ILE A 56 -7.70 19.36 18.12
CA ILE A 56 -8.60 19.69 17.02
C ILE A 56 -8.08 19.03 15.75
N ILE A 57 -8.98 18.39 15.00
CA ILE A 57 -8.65 17.78 13.70
C ILE A 57 -9.20 18.71 12.62
N ALA A 58 -8.30 19.24 11.81
CA ALA A 58 -8.59 20.18 10.75
C ALA A 58 -7.86 19.77 9.45
N PRO A 59 -8.19 20.34 8.29
CA PRO A 59 -7.48 20.07 7.04
C PRO A 59 -5.95 20.16 7.21
N GLY A 60 -5.23 19.16 6.67
CA GLY A 60 -3.79 18.98 6.88
C GLY A 60 -3.41 17.96 7.96
N TYR A 61 -4.37 17.48 8.77
CA TYR A 61 -4.13 16.38 9.69
C TYR A 61 -3.96 15.05 8.94
N LYS A 62 -2.91 14.29 9.26
CA LYS A 62 -2.66 12.95 8.71
C LYS A 62 -3.25 11.89 9.64
N PHE A 63 -4.21 11.11 9.13
CA PHE A 63 -4.78 9.97 9.85
C PHE A 63 -3.84 8.76 9.70
N HIS A 64 -3.36 8.20 10.83
CA HIS A 64 -2.42 7.08 10.84
C HIS A 64 -3.08 5.72 11.10
N ILE A 65 -4.24 5.71 11.76
CA ILE A 65 -4.91 4.46 12.18
C ILE A 65 -6.31 4.36 11.59
N VAL A 66 -7.07 5.48 11.64
CA VAL A 66 -8.47 5.49 11.21
C VAL A 66 -8.55 5.44 9.69
N ARG A 67 -9.20 4.40 9.16
CA ARG A 67 -9.40 4.15 7.73
C ARG A 67 -10.79 4.49 7.24
N MET A 68 -11.78 4.47 8.13
CA MET A 68 -13.19 4.76 7.82
C MET A 68 -13.80 5.53 8.98
N MET A 69 -14.78 6.38 8.69
CA MET A 69 -15.48 7.17 9.71
C MET A 69 -16.99 7.14 9.46
N VAL A 70 -17.75 6.76 10.49
CA VAL A 70 -19.20 6.93 10.48
C VAL A 70 -19.53 8.21 11.22
N THR A 71 -20.25 9.11 10.58
CA THR A 71 -20.66 10.39 11.18
C THR A 71 -22.00 10.88 10.64
N ASN A 72 -22.67 11.71 11.40
CA ASN A 72 -23.85 12.41 10.91
C ASN A 72 -23.46 13.63 10.07
N PHE A 73 -24.42 14.21 9.36
CA PHE A 73 -24.22 15.47 8.66
C PHE A 73 -24.26 16.64 9.64
N HIS A 74 -23.19 17.43 9.65
CA HIS A 74 -22.98 18.54 10.58
C HIS A 74 -23.31 19.91 9.97
N GLN A 75 -23.61 20.88 10.82
CA GLN A 75 -23.87 22.26 10.36
C GLN A 75 -22.60 22.94 9.84
N PRO A 76 -22.71 23.86 8.89
CA PRO A 76 -21.64 24.76 8.50
C PRO A 76 -21.01 25.47 9.72
N GLN A 77 -19.72 25.75 9.65
CA GLN A 77 -18.94 26.41 10.72
C GLN A 77 -18.81 25.62 12.05
N SER A 78 -19.15 24.34 12.05
CA SER A 78 -18.86 23.48 13.21
C SER A 78 -17.44 22.89 13.15
N THR A 79 -16.82 22.66 14.30
CA THR A 79 -15.52 21.97 14.37
C THR A 79 -15.59 20.52 13.87
N LEU A 80 -16.78 19.90 13.95
CA LEU A 80 -17.02 18.57 13.40
C LEU A 80 -16.94 18.55 11.87
N LEU A 81 -17.32 19.66 11.21
CA LEU A 81 -17.13 19.75 9.75
C LEU A 81 -15.66 19.91 9.37
N LEU A 82 -14.82 20.47 10.25
CA LEU A 82 -13.37 20.49 10.05
C LEU A 82 -12.80 19.06 10.08
N LEU A 83 -13.27 18.23 11.01
CA LEU A 83 -12.89 16.81 11.09
C LEU A 83 -13.30 16.07 9.80
N VAL A 84 -14.54 16.24 9.34
CA VAL A 84 -15.01 15.64 8.08
C VAL A 84 -14.15 16.12 6.91
N SER A 85 -13.92 17.43 6.80
CA SER A 85 -13.10 18.00 5.74
C SER A 85 -11.66 17.48 5.73
N ALA A 86 -11.07 17.33 6.92
CA ALA A 86 -9.74 16.73 7.04
C ALA A 86 -9.74 15.26 6.59
N PHE A 87 -10.78 14.50 6.97
CA PHE A 87 -10.88 13.08 6.68
C PHE A 87 -11.06 12.79 5.19
N VAL A 88 -11.88 13.57 4.48
CA VAL A 88 -12.13 13.44 3.05
C VAL A 88 -11.25 14.37 2.19
N GLN A 89 -10.11 14.81 2.72
CA GLN A 89 -9.09 15.60 2.01
C GLN A 89 -9.66 16.85 1.29
N GLY A 90 -10.65 17.51 1.91
CA GLY A 90 -11.29 18.72 1.39
C GLY A 90 -12.54 18.49 0.53
N ASN A 91 -12.85 17.26 0.13
CA ASN A 91 -13.99 16.93 -0.75
C ASN A 91 -15.36 16.90 -0.02
N TRP A 92 -15.48 17.51 1.14
CA TRP A 92 -16.72 17.49 1.93
C TRP A 92 -17.89 18.17 1.23
N ARG A 93 -17.64 19.17 0.36
CA ARG A 93 -18.71 19.92 -0.33
C ARG A 93 -19.52 19.03 -1.25
N SER A 94 -18.90 18.23 -2.10
CA SER A 94 -19.61 17.32 -3.00
C SER A 94 -20.48 16.31 -2.24
N ILE A 95 -20.00 15.82 -1.08
CA ILE A 95 -20.75 14.92 -0.20
C ILE A 95 -21.98 15.62 0.37
N TYR A 96 -21.83 16.87 0.80
CA TYR A 96 -22.91 17.65 1.40
C TYR A 96 -23.91 18.16 0.35
N ASP A 97 -23.45 18.55 -0.83
CA ASP A 97 -24.31 18.92 -1.96
C ASP A 97 -25.19 17.74 -2.37
N TYR A 98 -24.59 16.54 -2.49
CA TYR A 98 -25.35 15.30 -2.74
C TYR A 98 -26.39 15.03 -1.65
N ALA A 99 -26.04 15.20 -0.38
CA ALA A 99 -26.96 14.97 0.72
C ALA A 99 -28.16 15.97 0.70
N LEU A 100 -27.89 17.24 0.37
CA LEU A 100 -28.93 18.27 0.23
C LEU A 100 -29.86 18.02 -0.97
N GLU A 101 -29.32 17.55 -2.09
CA GLU A 101 -30.10 17.24 -3.29
C GLU A 101 -30.95 15.96 -3.15
N ASN A 102 -30.62 15.09 -2.17
CA ASN A 102 -31.29 13.81 -1.95
C ASN A 102 -32.05 13.73 -0.62
N ASP A 103 -32.48 14.87 -0.07
CA ASP A 103 -33.34 14.98 1.12
C ASP A 103 -32.77 14.31 2.40
N PHE A 104 -31.44 14.24 2.55
CA PHE A 104 -30.83 13.73 3.77
C PHE A 104 -31.08 14.67 4.96
N ARG A 105 -31.34 14.09 6.11
CA ARG A 105 -31.59 14.83 7.36
C ARG A 105 -30.24 15.04 8.09
N PHE A 106 -30.11 16.25 8.61
CA PHE A 106 -28.90 16.71 9.28
C PHE A 106 -29.01 16.63 10.81
N LEU A 107 -27.87 16.77 11.49
CA LEU A 107 -27.69 16.77 12.94
C LEU A 107 -27.87 15.38 13.59
N SER A 108 -27.90 15.38 14.95
CA SER A 108 -27.78 14.16 15.78
C SER A 108 -28.88 13.12 15.57
N TYR A 109 -30.05 13.53 15.08
CA TYR A 109 -31.18 12.66 14.75
C TYR A 109 -31.39 12.53 13.23
N GLY A 110 -30.44 12.97 12.46
CA GLY A 110 -30.43 12.88 11.02
C GLY A 110 -29.85 11.59 10.48
N ASP A 111 -29.59 11.58 9.18
CA ASP A 111 -28.96 10.46 8.51
C ASP A 111 -27.45 10.44 8.78
N SER A 112 -26.86 9.26 8.68
CA SER A 112 -25.41 9.05 8.88
C SER A 112 -24.74 8.73 7.55
N SER A 113 -23.48 9.12 7.43
CA SER A 113 -22.62 8.78 6.31
C SER A 113 -21.49 7.87 6.76
N LEU A 114 -21.16 6.87 5.95
CA LEU A 114 -19.90 6.15 6.04
C LEU A 114 -18.90 6.83 5.09
N LEU A 115 -17.92 7.49 5.66
CA LEU A 115 -16.84 8.12 4.91
C LEU A 115 -15.68 7.15 4.77
N ILE A 116 -15.30 6.91 3.54
CA ILE A 116 -14.11 6.14 3.18
C ILE A 116 -13.27 7.10 2.35
N PRO A 117 -12.15 7.64 2.87
CA PRO A 117 -11.30 8.49 2.07
C PRO A 117 -10.86 7.69 0.84
N GLU A 118 -10.88 8.33 -0.31
CA GLU A 118 -10.10 7.79 -1.42
C GLU A 118 -8.67 7.64 -0.90
N SER A 119 -8.10 6.45 -1.05
CA SER A 119 -6.67 6.28 -0.84
C SER A 119 -5.96 7.39 -1.60
N PRO A 120 -4.91 8.03 -1.05
CA PRO A 120 -4.12 8.96 -1.85
C PRO A 120 -3.93 8.31 -3.21
N GLN A 121 -4.42 8.97 -4.27
CA GLN A 121 -4.37 8.33 -5.59
C GLN A 121 -2.90 8.01 -5.83
N GLU A 122 -2.58 6.72 -5.83
CA GLU A 122 -1.26 6.23 -6.13
C GLU A 122 -0.89 6.80 -7.51
N LEU A 123 0.08 7.71 -7.52
CA LEU A 123 0.55 8.33 -8.74
C LEU A 123 1.72 7.50 -9.27
N LEU A 124 1.55 7.01 -10.48
CA LEU A 124 2.58 6.27 -11.19
C LEU A 124 3.28 7.19 -12.19
N PRO A 125 4.60 7.07 -12.39
CA PRO A 125 5.27 7.77 -13.48
C PRO A 125 4.82 7.17 -14.82
N LEU A 126 4.57 8.01 -15.79
CA LEU A 126 4.45 7.58 -17.19
C LEU A 126 5.83 7.63 -17.82
N VAL A 127 6.17 6.60 -18.57
CA VAL A 127 7.50 6.47 -19.16
C VAL A 127 7.43 6.26 -20.68
N ASP A 128 8.53 6.56 -21.36
CA ASP A 128 8.75 6.09 -22.72
C ASP A 128 9.28 4.63 -22.71
N PRO A 129 9.37 3.94 -23.88
CA PRO A 129 9.91 2.57 -23.95
C PRO A 129 11.36 2.42 -23.49
N ALA A 130 12.09 3.52 -23.34
CA ALA A 130 13.46 3.53 -22.80
C ALA A 130 13.49 3.71 -21.27
N GLY A 131 12.31 3.89 -20.62
CA GLY A 131 12.16 4.09 -19.18
C GLY A 131 12.34 5.52 -18.70
N ASN A 132 12.41 6.51 -19.61
CA ASN A 132 12.49 7.91 -19.21
C ASN A 132 11.11 8.42 -18.78
N VAL A 133 11.04 9.09 -17.64
CA VAL A 133 9.79 9.66 -17.13
C VAL A 133 9.33 10.82 -18.04
N ILE A 134 8.12 10.71 -18.59
CA ILE A 134 7.50 11.69 -19.48
C ILE A 134 6.25 12.33 -18.87
N GLY A 135 5.75 11.84 -17.75
CA GLY A 135 4.56 12.36 -17.09
C GLY A 135 4.21 11.56 -15.85
N LYS A 136 2.97 11.70 -15.41
CA LYS A 136 2.38 10.91 -14.32
C LYS A 136 0.89 10.74 -14.55
N ALA A 137 0.33 9.64 -14.03
CA ALA A 137 -1.10 9.39 -13.98
C ALA A 137 -1.44 8.65 -12.67
N THR A 138 -2.71 8.59 -12.33
CA THR A 138 -3.16 7.76 -11.23
C THR A 138 -3.13 6.28 -11.60
N ARG A 139 -2.94 5.39 -10.64
CA ARG A 139 -3.03 3.95 -10.86
C ARG A 139 -4.34 3.57 -11.56
N THR A 140 -5.45 4.17 -11.15
CA THR A 140 -6.76 3.94 -11.79
C THR A 140 -6.74 4.30 -13.27
N GLU A 141 -6.10 5.41 -13.66
CA GLU A 141 -5.98 5.78 -15.08
C GLU A 141 -5.09 4.81 -15.84
N CYS A 142 -4.02 4.30 -15.24
CA CYS A 142 -3.13 3.33 -15.88
C CYS A 142 -3.81 1.97 -16.13
N HIS A 143 -4.79 1.59 -15.29
CA HIS A 143 -5.45 0.26 -15.31
C HIS A 143 -6.88 0.26 -15.87
N ASN A 144 -7.32 1.34 -16.52
CA ASN A 144 -8.69 1.48 -17.06
C ASN A 144 -8.81 1.22 -18.58
N GLY A 145 -7.77 0.70 -19.21
CA GLY A 145 -7.68 0.51 -20.66
C GLY A 145 -7.11 1.71 -21.41
N SER A 146 -6.57 2.71 -20.72
CA SER A 146 -5.90 3.87 -21.35
C SER A 146 -4.59 3.51 -22.05
N MET A 147 -4.01 2.35 -21.73
CA MET A 147 -2.73 1.87 -22.26
C MET A 147 -1.57 2.84 -22.01
N LEU A 148 -1.63 3.57 -20.90
CA LEU A 148 -0.55 4.45 -20.46
C LEU A 148 0.62 3.60 -19.96
N LEU A 149 1.80 3.76 -20.60
CA LEU A 149 2.98 3.00 -20.23
C LEU A 149 3.54 3.49 -18.90
N HIS A 150 3.60 2.59 -17.91
CA HIS A 150 4.10 2.85 -16.57
C HIS A 150 5.03 1.73 -16.10
N PRO A 151 6.05 2.01 -15.28
CA PRO A 151 7.01 1.00 -14.84
C PRO A 151 6.46 0.15 -13.71
N VAL A 152 6.79 -1.14 -13.75
CA VAL A 152 6.58 -2.11 -12.67
C VAL A 152 7.86 -2.88 -12.40
N VAL A 153 8.03 -3.35 -11.18
CA VAL A 153 9.15 -4.20 -10.79
C VAL A 153 8.67 -5.61 -10.51
N HIS A 154 9.40 -6.60 -11.04
CA HIS A 154 9.21 -8.01 -10.73
C HIS A 154 10.48 -8.58 -10.13
N LEU A 155 10.34 -9.41 -9.08
CA LEU A 155 11.46 -10.11 -8.48
C LEU A 155 11.23 -11.62 -8.51
N HIS A 156 12.16 -12.32 -9.15
CA HIS A 156 12.24 -13.78 -9.17
C HIS A 156 13.20 -14.25 -8.08
N VAL A 157 12.68 -14.91 -7.05
CA VAL A 157 13.46 -15.38 -5.90
C VAL A 157 13.79 -16.85 -6.07
N PHE A 158 15.06 -17.17 -6.22
CA PHE A 158 15.59 -18.52 -6.30
C PHE A 158 16.18 -18.96 -4.98
N ASN A 159 16.13 -20.25 -4.67
CA ASN A 159 16.96 -20.83 -3.63
C ASN A 159 18.27 -21.39 -4.22
N GLU A 160 19.17 -21.88 -3.37
CA GLU A 160 20.45 -22.47 -3.79
C GLU A 160 20.30 -23.72 -4.68
N LYS A 161 19.12 -24.38 -4.67
CA LYS A 161 18.83 -25.53 -5.54
C LYS A 161 18.35 -25.12 -6.93
N GLY A 162 18.18 -23.83 -7.19
CA GLY A 162 17.63 -23.30 -8.43
C GLY A 162 16.12 -23.47 -8.56
N GLU A 163 15.41 -23.68 -7.45
CA GLU A 163 13.95 -23.65 -7.40
C GLU A 163 13.47 -22.20 -7.28
N LEU A 164 12.34 -21.88 -7.93
CA LEU A 164 11.76 -20.53 -7.99
C LEU A 164 10.62 -20.40 -7.00
N TYR A 165 10.65 -19.36 -6.17
CA TYR A 165 9.54 -19.05 -5.27
C TYR A 165 8.38 -18.44 -6.03
N LEU A 166 7.18 -18.99 -5.84
CA LEU A 166 5.94 -18.40 -6.33
C LEU A 166 5.03 -18.10 -5.14
N GLN A 167 4.37 -16.96 -5.20
CA GLN A 167 3.33 -16.60 -4.24
C GLN A 167 1.96 -17.07 -4.73
N LYS A 168 1.07 -17.38 -3.79
CA LYS A 168 -0.31 -17.73 -4.10
C LYS A 168 -1.22 -16.54 -3.89
N ARG A 169 -1.97 -16.18 -4.91
CA ARG A 169 -2.96 -15.09 -4.85
C ARG A 169 -4.15 -15.49 -3.98
N PRO A 170 -4.59 -14.63 -3.04
CA PRO A 170 -5.75 -14.91 -2.22
C PRO A 170 -7.03 -15.07 -3.04
N MET A 171 -7.97 -15.86 -2.50
CA MET A 171 -9.26 -16.09 -3.14
C MET A 171 -10.17 -14.85 -3.20
N TRP A 172 -9.89 -13.82 -2.41
CA TRP A 172 -10.65 -12.56 -2.39
C TRP A 172 -10.15 -11.50 -3.40
N LYS A 173 -9.02 -11.73 -4.07
CA LYS A 173 -8.54 -10.84 -5.14
C LYS A 173 -9.47 -10.94 -6.37
N ASP A 174 -9.84 -9.81 -6.95
CA ASP A 174 -10.75 -9.72 -8.11
C ASP A 174 -10.15 -10.34 -9.39
N ILE A 175 -8.82 -10.30 -9.52
CA ILE A 175 -8.10 -10.76 -10.73
C ILE A 175 -7.31 -12.02 -10.39
N GLN A 176 -7.54 -13.11 -11.14
CA GLN A 176 -6.83 -14.39 -11.03
C GLN A 176 -6.77 -14.96 -9.59
N PRO A 177 -7.91 -15.07 -8.85
CA PRO A 177 -7.92 -15.57 -7.48
C PRO A 177 -7.39 -17.01 -7.38
N GLY A 178 -6.61 -17.29 -6.33
CA GLY A 178 -6.10 -18.62 -5.99
C GLY A 178 -5.01 -19.17 -6.90
N LYS A 179 -4.58 -18.42 -7.92
CA LYS A 179 -3.47 -18.82 -8.81
C LYS A 179 -2.11 -18.49 -8.22
N TRP A 180 -1.10 -19.13 -8.77
CA TRP A 180 0.31 -18.88 -8.43
C TRP A 180 0.90 -17.84 -9.37
N ASP A 181 1.72 -16.95 -8.82
CA ASP A 181 2.24 -15.77 -9.49
C ASP A 181 3.70 -15.51 -9.14
N THR A 182 4.33 -14.54 -9.80
CA THR A 182 5.67 -14.04 -9.51
C THR A 182 5.85 -13.77 -8.02
N ALA A 183 7.04 -14.01 -7.50
CA ALA A 183 7.35 -13.86 -6.07
C ALA A 183 7.05 -12.45 -5.53
N VAL A 184 7.43 -11.42 -6.28
CA VAL A 184 7.13 -10.01 -5.99
C VAL A 184 6.75 -9.31 -7.28
N GLY A 185 5.69 -8.50 -7.24
CA GLY A 185 5.27 -7.69 -8.36
C GLY A 185 4.58 -6.41 -7.89
N GLY A 186 5.18 -5.25 -8.16
CA GLY A 186 4.66 -3.98 -7.68
C GLY A 186 4.93 -2.80 -8.61
N HIS A 187 4.20 -1.71 -8.35
CA HIS A 187 4.34 -0.46 -9.09
C HIS A 187 5.50 0.38 -8.55
N VAL A 188 6.02 1.22 -9.41
CA VAL A 188 6.98 2.26 -9.02
C VAL A 188 6.20 3.53 -8.73
N ASP A 189 6.34 4.09 -7.54
CA ASP A 189 5.68 5.33 -7.18
C ASP A 189 6.28 6.53 -7.91
N PHE A 190 5.47 7.55 -8.16
CA PHE A 190 5.97 8.78 -8.81
C PHE A 190 7.03 9.47 -7.94
N GLY A 191 8.25 9.53 -8.47
CA GLY A 191 9.42 10.09 -7.77
C GLY A 191 10.30 9.03 -7.09
N GLU A 192 9.89 7.77 -7.12
CA GLU A 192 10.70 6.63 -6.67
C GLU A 192 11.56 6.10 -7.83
N ASP A 193 12.73 5.58 -7.54
CA ASP A 193 13.55 4.87 -8.53
C ASP A 193 13.26 3.35 -8.50
N ILE A 194 13.61 2.67 -9.59
CA ILE A 194 13.33 1.24 -9.79
C ILE A 194 13.91 0.36 -8.67
N HIS A 195 15.13 0.67 -8.21
CA HIS A 195 15.79 -0.11 -7.16
C HIS A 195 15.10 0.05 -5.81
N THR A 196 14.75 1.29 -5.45
CA THR A 196 14.00 1.60 -4.23
C THR A 196 12.63 0.91 -4.23
N ALA A 197 11.88 0.99 -5.35
CA ALA A 197 10.60 0.31 -5.52
C ALA A 197 10.73 -1.20 -5.31
N LEU A 198 11.73 -1.83 -5.95
CA LEU A 198 11.96 -3.26 -5.82
C LEU A 198 12.25 -3.68 -4.38
N LEU A 199 13.09 -2.95 -3.67
CA LEU A 199 13.42 -3.24 -2.26
C LEU A 199 12.20 -3.04 -1.34
N ARG A 200 11.39 -2.02 -1.59
CA ARG A 200 10.14 -1.76 -0.85
C ARG A 200 9.16 -2.90 -1.04
N GLU A 201 8.84 -3.26 -2.29
CA GLU A 201 7.89 -4.34 -2.62
C GLU A 201 8.37 -5.70 -2.08
N ALA A 202 9.66 -6.02 -2.23
CA ALA A 202 10.21 -7.27 -1.68
C ALA A 202 10.07 -7.36 -0.15
N ARG A 203 10.19 -6.23 0.55
CA ARG A 203 9.99 -6.17 2.00
C ARG A 203 8.53 -6.25 2.37
N GLU A 204 7.65 -5.56 1.64
CA GLU A 204 6.20 -5.50 1.90
C GLU A 204 5.53 -6.84 1.63
N GLU A 205 5.84 -7.50 0.50
CA GLU A 205 5.20 -8.75 0.11
C GLU A 205 5.81 -10.00 0.77
N LEU A 206 7.14 -10.07 0.89
CA LEU A 206 7.85 -11.28 1.34
C LEU A 206 8.67 -11.11 2.62
N GLY A 207 8.77 -9.90 3.17
CA GLY A 207 9.60 -9.62 4.34
C GLY A 207 11.11 -9.80 4.09
N ILE A 208 11.57 -9.81 2.84
CA ILE A 208 12.97 -10.05 2.48
C ILE A 208 13.73 -8.77 2.18
N ASN A 209 15.04 -8.80 2.42
CA ASN A 209 15.96 -7.80 1.90
C ASN A 209 16.50 -8.27 0.55
N ALA A 210 16.09 -7.60 -0.52
CA ALA A 210 16.47 -7.94 -1.89
C ALA A 210 17.72 -7.20 -2.38
N GLU A 211 18.57 -6.68 -1.50
CA GLU A 211 19.88 -6.14 -1.88
C GLU A 211 20.74 -7.17 -2.61
N GLY A 212 21.44 -6.75 -3.66
CA GLY A 212 22.23 -7.66 -4.49
C GLY A 212 21.43 -8.38 -5.57
N ASN A 213 20.17 -7.97 -5.81
CA ASN A 213 19.41 -8.45 -6.95
C ASN A 213 20.06 -8.05 -8.28
N GLU A 214 19.75 -8.78 -9.34
CA GLU A 214 20.26 -8.58 -10.68
C GLU A 214 19.12 -8.34 -11.65
N LEU A 215 19.20 -7.30 -12.49
CA LEU A 215 18.27 -7.09 -13.59
C LEU A 215 18.46 -8.19 -14.65
N VAL A 216 17.40 -8.94 -14.91
CA VAL A 216 17.38 -9.99 -15.94
C VAL A 216 17.01 -9.41 -17.30
N GLN A 217 15.91 -8.66 -17.35
CA GLN A 217 15.41 -8.06 -18.57
C GLN A 217 14.45 -6.91 -18.27
N MET A 218 14.42 -5.90 -19.13
CA MET A 218 13.38 -4.91 -19.25
C MET A 218 12.54 -5.23 -20.51
N TYR A 219 11.20 -5.20 -20.39
CA TYR A 219 10.32 -5.49 -21.52
C TYR A 219 8.93 -4.85 -21.31
N GLU A 220 8.24 -4.60 -22.42
CA GLU A 220 6.85 -4.14 -22.39
C GLU A 220 5.90 -5.34 -22.27
N PHE A 221 4.93 -5.20 -21.38
CA PHE A 221 3.81 -6.11 -21.22
C PHE A 221 2.50 -5.39 -21.55
N HIS A 222 1.61 -6.07 -22.28
CA HIS A 222 0.30 -5.56 -22.65
C HIS A 222 -0.78 -6.54 -22.22
N SER A 223 -1.80 -6.03 -21.56
CA SER A 223 -3.07 -6.71 -21.36
C SER A 223 -4.21 -5.93 -22.04
N GLU A 224 -5.45 -6.36 -21.84
CA GLU A 224 -6.62 -5.61 -22.32
C GLU A 224 -6.83 -4.28 -21.54
N ARG A 225 -6.19 -4.12 -20.38
CA ARG A 225 -6.44 -3.01 -19.46
C ARG A 225 -5.23 -2.14 -19.16
N GLU A 226 -4.03 -2.67 -19.36
CA GLU A 226 -2.80 -2.04 -18.89
C GLU A 226 -1.63 -2.25 -19.85
N HIS A 227 -0.69 -1.32 -19.80
CA HIS A 227 0.54 -1.34 -20.57
C HIS A 227 1.69 -1.02 -19.61
N GLU A 228 2.51 -2.02 -19.33
CA GLU A 228 3.57 -1.95 -18.32
C GLU A 228 4.96 -2.05 -18.96
N LEU A 229 5.90 -1.28 -18.42
CA LEU A 229 7.33 -1.47 -18.63
C LEU A 229 7.87 -2.27 -17.45
N VAL A 230 8.03 -3.57 -17.66
CA VAL A 230 8.43 -4.50 -16.60
C VAL A 230 9.95 -4.52 -16.46
N TYR A 231 10.44 -4.27 -15.24
CA TYR A 231 11.82 -4.47 -14.83
C TYR A 231 11.91 -5.79 -14.05
N ALA A 232 12.23 -6.87 -14.76
CA ALA A 232 12.32 -8.20 -14.17
C ALA A 232 13.72 -8.42 -13.57
N HIS A 233 13.76 -8.64 -12.27
CA HIS A 233 14.96 -8.88 -11.47
C HIS A 233 14.97 -10.32 -10.92
N LYS A 234 16.14 -10.81 -10.54
CA LYS A 234 16.32 -12.07 -9.84
C LYS A 234 17.24 -11.92 -8.64
N ILE A 235 17.07 -12.80 -7.66
CA ILE A 235 17.95 -12.94 -6.51
C ILE A 235 18.02 -14.41 -6.10
N VAL A 236 19.16 -14.84 -5.54
CA VAL A 236 19.23 -16.10 -4.79
C VAL A 236 19.11 -15.76 -3.31
N TYR A 237 18.13 -16.37 -2.64
CA TYR A 237 17.80 -16.07 -1.25
C TYR A 237 17.63 -17.37 -0.46
N ASP A 238 18.43 -17.51 0.58
CA ASP A 238 18.57 -18.74 1.39
C ASP A 238 17.97 -18.63 2.80
N LYS A 239 17.37 -17.46 3.11
CA LYS A 239 16.77 -17.20 4.42
C LYS A 239 15.27 -17.42 4.39
N ASP A 240 14.64 -17.34 5.57
CA ASP A 240 13.20 -17.47 5.70
C ASP A 240 12.48 -16.35 4.93
N ILE A 241 11.43 -16.73 4.19
CA ILE A 241 10.51 -15.84 3.51
C ILE A 241 9.24 -15.77 4.37
N ILE A 242 8.83 -14.56 4.72
CA ILE A 242 7.63 -14.30 5.54
C ILE A 242 6.62 -13.55 4.66
N PRO A 243 5.74 -14.27 3.94
CA PRO A 243 4.73 -13.65 3.09
C PRO A 243 3.81 -12.74 3.91
N SER A 244 3.41 -11.62 3.32
CA SER A 244 2.46 -10.71 3.94
C SER A 244 1.03 -11.28 3.93
N GLU A 245 0.11 -10.63 4.67
CA GLU A 245 -1.32 -10.96 4.67
C GLU A 245 -2.01 -10.68 3.30
N GLU A 246 -1.32 -10.02 2.38
CA GLU A 246 -1.81 -9.77 1.02
C GLU A 246 -1.71 -10.98 0.09
N THR A 247 -1.06 -12.06 0.54
CA THR A 247 -0.90 -13.32 -0.20
C THR A 247 -1.44 -14.51 0.60
N ASP A 248 -1.77 -15.58 -0.09
CA ASP A 248 -2.19 -16.87 0.52
C ASP A 248 -0.95 -17.77 0.75
N GLY A 249 0.20 -17.14 1.11
CA GLY A 249 1.49 -17.76 1.26
C GLY A 249 2.22 -17.99 -0.07
N GLY A 250 3.23 -18.85 -0.02
CA GLY A 250 4.03 -19.18 -1.19
C GLY A 250 4.92 -20.41 -0.93
N ARG A 251 5.54 -20.91 -1.98
CA ARG A 251 6.52 -22.00 -1.89
C ARG A 251 7.53 -21.96 -3.03
N PHE A 252 8.61 -22.66 -2.87
CA PHE A 252 9.53 -22.96 -3.96
C PHE A 252 8.98 -24.05 -4.87
N TRP A 253 9.15 -23.84 -6.16
CA TRP A 253 8.79 -24.75 -7.25
C TRP A 253 10.04 -25.11 -8.03
N THR A 254 10.18 -26.37 -8.39
CA THR A 254 11.20 -26.76 -9.38
C THR A 254 10.82 -26.22 -10.75
N MET A 255 11.81 -25.97 -11.60
CA MET A 255 11.56 -25.52 -12.98
C MET A 255 10.69 -26.52 -13.76
N GLN A 256 10.77 -27.81 -13.42
CA GLN A 256 9.95 -28.84 -14.05
C GLN A 256 8.47 -28.75 -13.60
N GLU A 257 8.20 -28.56 -12.30
CA GLU A 257 6.84 -28.37 -11.79
C GLU A 257 6.16 -27.16 -12.46
N ILE A 258 6.92 -26.07 -12.68
CA ILE A 258 6.39 -24.88 -13.37
C ILE A 258 6.04 -25.22 -14.81
N ARG A 259 6.94 -25.90 -15.56
CA ARG A 259 6.66 -26.33 -16.94
C ARG A 259 5.41 -27.21 -17.03
N ASP A 260 5.27 -28.13 -16.08
CA ASP A 260 4.13 -29.03 -16.04
C ASP A 260 2.81 -28.30 -15.68
N ALA A 261 2.89 -27.14 -15.03
CA ALA A 261 1.73 -26.33 -14.64
C ALA A 261 1.29 -25.33 -15.73
N ILE A 262 2.16 -25.00 -16.69
CA ILE A 262 1.85 -24.06 -17.77
C ILE A 262 0.67 -24.56 -18.62
N GLY A 263 -0.28 -23.66 -18.89
CA GLY A 263 -1.49 -23.95 -19.67
C GLY A 263 -2.57 -24.72 -18.93
N HIS A 264 -2.37 -25.09 -17.67
CA HIS A 264 -3.34 -25.79 -16.84
C HIS A 264 -4.19 -24.89 -15.92
N GLY A 265 -4.02 -23.56 -16.04
CA GLY A 265 -4.79 -22.58 -15.28
C GLY A 265 -4.40 -22.48 -13.80
N ILE A 266 -3.29 -23.09 -13.40
CA ILE A 266 -2.73 -23.07 -12.05
C ILE A 266 -1.94 -21.77 -11.82
N LEU A 267 -1.24 -21.32 -12.85
CA LEU A 267 -0.41 -20.13 -12.85
C LEU A 267 -1.20 -18.94 -13.41
N THR A 268 -0.78 -17.71 -13.08
CA THR A 268 -1.33 -16.53 -13.75
C THR A 268 -0.83 -16.45 -15.19
N PRO A 269 -1.64 -15.96 -16.14
CA PRO A 269 -1.20 -15.80 -17.52
C PRO A 269 0.03 -14.89 -17.67
N ASN A 270 0.15 -13.86 -16.82
CA ASN A 270 1.29 -12.96 -16.80
C ASN A 270 2.57 -13.71 -16.43
N PHE A 271 2.54 -14.48 -15.35
CA PHE A 271 3.68 -15.28 -14.93
C PHE A 271 4.06 -16.35 -15.98
N GLU A 272 3.08 -17.04 -16.60
CA GLU A 272 3.36 -18.02 -17.67
C GLU A 272 4.13 -17.38 -18.83
N GLN A 273 3.69 -16.19 -19.29
CA GLN A 273 4.34 -15.46 -20.37
C GLN A 273 5.74 -15.00 -19.96
N GLU A 274 5.89 -14.48 -18.75
CA GLU A 274 7.19 -14.02 -18.22
C GLU A 274 8.16 -15.17 -18.07
N PHE A 275 7.72 -16.30 -17.49
CA PHE A 275 8.53 -17.50 -17.33
C PHE A 275 9.08 -18.00 -18.67
N MET A 276 8.22 -18.10 -19.69
CA MET A 276 8.61 -18.49 -21.05
C MET A 276 9.59 -17.49 -21.68
N ARG A 277 9.43 -16.21 -21.38
CA ARG A 277 10.31 -15.15 -21.90
C ARG A 277 11.69 -15.19 -21.28
N LEU A 278 11.77 -15.35 -19.95
CA LEU A 278 13.01 -15.17 -19.20
C LEU A 278 13.82 -16.47 -19.05
N PHE A 279 13.15 -17.61 -18.93
CA PHE A 279 13.79 -18.86 -18.52
C PHE A 279 13.72 -20.00 -19.56
N GLU A 280 12.88 -19.89 -20.60
CA GLU A 280 12.72 -20.91 -21.66
C GLU A 280 13.28 -20.48 -23.03
N LYS A 281 13.79 -19.24 -23.14
CA LYS A 281 14.51 -18.84 -24.37
C LYS A 281 15.97 -19.28 -24.28
N GLN A 282 16.27 -20.35 -24.96
CA GLN A 282 17.60 -20.61 -25.49
C GLN A 282 17.47 -20.95 -26.98
#